data_c89086187df360694755e19709150716
#
_entry.id   c89086187df360694755e19709150716
#
_cell.length_a   1.000
_cell.length_b   1.000
_cell.length_c   1.000
_cell.angle_alpha   90.00
_cell.angle_beta   90.00
_cell.angle_gamma   90.00
#
_symmetry.space_group_name_H-M   'P 1'
#
loop_
_entity.id
_entity.type
_entity.pdbx_description
1 polymer ?
#
loop_
_entity_poly.entity_id
_entity_poly.type
_entity_poly.pdbx_seq_one_letter_code
_entity_poly.pdbx_strand_id
1 'polypeptide(L)'
;ASPLTDGQISPHEMLNTLFEYYRKNMDVDLACKLSFKYLQLFLVNEVQRTYLAQGVQIADKHIEVIVKQMTSKVRVEESGDTTLLPGEILSLYQAEVITKTARSVNDKPPIYIPILLGLTKASLNSDSFISAASFQETTRVLTEAAIEGKKDWLNGLKENVIIGRLIPAGTGFNCYEHLKKVRSFNLEREKVPNTNLQIVKENILSFRANSK
;
A
#
# COMPACT_ATOMS: atom_id res chain seq x y z
N ALA A 1 5.16 -18.22 19.07
CA ALA A 1 6.43 -17.91 19.71
C ALA A 1 6.21 -17.58 21.19
N SER A 2 6.42 -18.55 22.07
CA SER A 2 6.40 -18.31 23.52
C SER A 2 7.76 -17.79 23.94
N PRO A 3 7.85 -16.77 24.83
CA PRO A 3 9.13 -16.28 25.30
C PRO A 3 9.84 -17.39 26.11
N LEU A 4 11.10 -17.62 25.81
CA LEU A 4 11.95 -18.56 26.54
C LEU A 4 12.72 -17.87 27.67
N THR A 5 12.84 -16.57 27.62
CA THR A 5 13.55 -15.74 28.59
C THR A 5 12.61 -14.65 29.10
N ASP A 6 12.83 -14.18 30.30
CA ASP A 6 12.12 -13.05 30.90
C ASP A 6 12.74 -11.76 30.34
N GLY A 7 11.98 -11.00 29.56
CA GLY A 7 12.44 -9.77 28.89
C GLY A 7 11.43 -9.24 27.87
N GLN A 8 11.69 -8.03 27.37
CA GLN A 8 10.85 -7.39 26.36
C GLN A 8 11.08 -8.06 25.00
N ILE A 9 9.99 -8.47 24.37
CA ILE A 9 10.03 -9.03 23.02
C ILE A 9 10.15 -7.89 22.01
N SER A 10 11.15 -7.96 21.12
CA SER A 10 11.26 -7.04 19.98
C SER A 10 10.19 -7.34 18.93
N PRO A 11 9.26 -6.41 18.65
CA PRO A 11 8.22 -6.64 17.64
C PRO A 11 8.78 -6.90 16.23
N HIS A 12 9.96 -6.35 15.92
CA HIS A 12 10.62 -6.55 14.62
C HIS A 12 11.14 -7.99 14.47
N GLU A 13 11.81 -8.51 15.51
CA GLU A 13 12.31 -9.89 15.51
C GLU A 13 11.16 -10.90 15.50
N MET A 14 10.10 -10.60 16.25
CA MET A 14 8.89 -11.41 16.26
C MET A 14 8.25 -11.48 14.87
N LEU A 15 8.16 -10.35 14.14
CA LEU A 15 7.64 -10.32 12.78
C LEU A 15 8.48 -11.20 11.84
N ASN A 16 9.81 -11.08 11.91
CA ASN A 16 10.72 -11.85 11.07
C ASN A 16 10.61 -13.35 11.33
N THR A 17 10.62 -13.76 12.61
CA THR A 17 10.50 -15.19 12.97
C THR A 17 9.15 -15.79 12.58
N LEU A 18 8.07 -15.05 12.75
CA LEU A 18 6.74 -15.48 12.32
C LEU A 18 6.66 -15.60 10.78
N PHE A 19 7.22 -14.63 10.07
CA PHE A 19 7.25 -14.67 8.61
C PHE A 19 8.06 -15.84 8.08
N GLU A 20 9.25 -16.11 8.61
CA GLU A 20 10.05 -17.26 8.23
C GLU A 20 9.35 -18.60 8.52
N TYR A 21 8.64 -18.68 9.64
CA TYR A 21 7.85 -19.86 9.98
C TYR A 21 6.73 -20.12 8.98
N TYR A 22 5.96 -19.07 8.63
CA TYR A 22 4.85 -19.21 7.67
C TYR A 22 5.34 -19.39 6.23
N ARG A 23 6.45 -18.74 5.83
CA ARG A 23 7.04 -18.86 4.49
C ARG A 23 7.43 -20.31 4.15
N LYS A 24 7.82 -21.12 5.14
CA LYS A 24 8.17 -22.53 4.94
C LYS A 24 6.97 -23.41 4.55
N ASN A 25 5.78 -23.00 4.96
CA ASN A 25 4.57 -23.84 4.84
C ASN A 25 3.51 -23.26 3.87
N MET A 26 3.64 -22.01 3.46
CA MET A 26 2.61 -21.29 2.71
C MET A 26 3.21 -20.34 1.68
N ASP A 27 2.35 -19.83 0.76
CA ASP A 27 2.71 -18.77 -0.17
C ASP A 27 3.11 -17.47 0.55
N VAL A 28 4.02 -16.70 -0.07
CA VAL A 28 4.54 -15.43 0.47
C VAL A 28 3.42 -14.45 0.83
N ASP A 29 2.40 -14.33 -0.02
CA ASP A 29 1.25 -13.45 0.20
C ASP A 29 0.49 -13.79 1.48
N LEU A 30 0.21 -15.09 1.69
CA LEU A 30 -0.49 -15.59 2.88
C LEU A 30 0.39 -15.49 4.13
N ALA A 31 1.68 -15.81 4.00
CA ALA A 31 2.65 -15.71 5.08
C ALA A 31 2.75 -14.28 5.61
N CYS A 32 2.83 -13.27 4.72
CA CYS A 32 2.83 -11.86 5.10
C CYS A 32 1.56 -11.44 5.85
N LYS A 33 0.39 -11.83 5.34
CA LYS A 33 -0.90 -11.49 5.97
C LYS A 33 -1.04 -12.08 7.37
N LEU A 34 -0.69 -13.35 7.52
CA LEU A 34 -0.79 -14.02 8.82
C LEU A 34 0.21 -13.45 9.84
N SER A 35 1.45 -13.17 9.40
CA SER A 35 2.47 -12.56 10.24
C SER A 35 2.03 -11.17 10.73
N PHE A 36 1.51 -10.34 9.83
CA PHE A 36 0.97 -9.04 10.20
C PHE A 36 -0.23 -9.14 11.15
N LYS A 37 -1.17 -10.05 10.87
CA LYS A 37 -2.34 -10.22 11.73
C LYS A 37 -1.96 -10.60 13.16
N TYR A 38 -1.00 -11.50 13.31
CA TYR A 38 -0.53 -11.90 14.62
C TYR A 38 0.20 -10.76 15.35
N LEU A 39 1.09 -10.06 14.64
CA LEU A 39 1.80 -8.90 15.18
C LEU A 39 0.84 -7.76 15.56
N GLN A 40 -0.16 -7.48 14.74
CA GLN A 40 -1.18 -6.46 15.03
C GLN A 40 -1.91 -6.77 16.33
N LEU A 41 -2.36 -8.01 16.51
CA LEU A 41 -3.03 -8.44 17.73
C LEU A 41 -2.13 -8.31 18.95
N PHE A 42 -0.87 -8.71 18.82
CA PHE A 42 0.12 -8.59 19.90
C PHE A 42 0.33 -7.13 20.31
N LEU A 43 0.57 -6.23 19.32
CA LEU A 43 0.80 -4.82 19.59
C LEU A 43 -0.40 -4.13 20.23
N VAL A 44 -1.62 -4.41 19.76
CA VAL A 44 -2.85 -3.84 20.35
C VAL A 44 -2.99 -4.28 21.80
N ASN A 45 -2.79 -5.56 22.08
CA ASN A 45 -2.90 -6.09 23.45
C ASN A 45 -1.85 -5.50 24.41
N GLU A 46 -0.59 -5.37 23.99
CA GLU A 46 0.47 -4.81 24.83
C GLU A 46 0.27 -3.32 25.10
N VAL A 47 -0.16 -2.56 24.10
CA VAL A 47 -0.48 -1.13 24.27
C VAL A 47 -1.68 -0.96 25.21
N GLN A 48 -2.75 -1.73 25.02
CA GLN A 48 -3.92 -1.71 25.90
C GLN A 48 -3.55 -2.09 27.34
N ARG A 49 -2.75 -3.14 27.51
CA ARG A 49 -2.26 -3.55 28.83
C ARG A 49 -1.52 -2.43 29.55
N THR A 50 -0.68 -1.70 28.80
CA THR A 50 0.08 -0.57 29.36
C THR A 50 -0.84 0.58 29.81
N TYR A 51 -1.85 0.94 29.00
CA TYR A 51 -2.83 1.97 29.37
C TYR A 51 -3.71 1.54 30.55
N LEU A 52 -4.18 0.30 30.54
CA LEU A 52 -4.99 -0.24 31.65
C LEU A 52 -4.21 -0.27 32.96
N ALA A 53 -2.91 -0.56 32.93
CA ALA A 53 -2.05 -0.50 34.11
C ALA A 53 -1.96 0.91 34.73
N GLN A 54 -2.17 1.95 33.90
CA GLN A 54 -2.23 3.36 34.32
C GLN A 54 -3.66 3.84 34.65
N GLY A 55 -4.65 2.95 34.61
CA GLY A 55 -6.04 3.26 34.88
C GLY A 55 -6.75 3.99 33.72
N VAL A 56 -6.16 4.06 32.53
CA VAL A 56 -6.74 4.71 31.36
C VAL A 56 -7.41 3.67 30.47
N GLN A 57 -8.71 3.88 30.17
CA GLN A 57 -9.45 3.04 29.23
C GLN A 57 -9.53 3.71 27.87
N ILE A 58 -9.01 3.07 26.84
CA ILE A 58 -9.06 3.53 25.45
C ILE A 58 -9.75 2.46 24.61
N ALA A 59 -10.61 2.86 23.67
CA ALA A 59 -11.22 1.91 22.75
C ALA A 59 -10.16 1.34 21.80
N ASP A 60 -10.16 0.02 21.62
CA ASP A 60 -9.18 -0.72 20.82
C ASP A 60 -9.06 -0.18 19.38
N LYS A 61 -10.16 0.27 18.80
CA LYS A 61 -10.22 0.80 17.42
C LYS A 61 -9.24 1.93 17.16
N HIS A 62 -8.97 2.79 18.14
CA HIS A 62 -8.01 3.89 17.98
C HIS A 62 -6.57 3.38 17.83
N ILE A 63 -6.23 2.34 18.59
CA ILE A 63 -4.92 1.71 18.53
C ILE A 63 -4.79 0.86 17.26
N GLU A 64 -5.83 0.10 16.92
CA GLU A 64 -5.87 -0.74 15.71
C GLU A 64 -5.60 0.05 14.43
N VAL A 65 -6.18 1.26 14.27
CA VAL A 65 -5.94 2.13 13.11
C VAL A 65 -4.47 2.50 12.97
N ILE A 66 -3.81 2.85 14.09
CA ILE A 66 -2.39 3.19 14.11
C ILE A 66 -1.53 1.99 13.76
N VAL A 67 -1.77 0.86 14.41
CA VAL A 67 -1.03 -0.39 14.20
C VAL A 67 -1.20 -0.89 12.76
N LYS A 68 -2.40 -0.79 12.20
CA LYS A 68 -2.66 -1.11 10.79
C LYS A 68 -1.81 -0.28 9.84
N GLN A 69 -1.64 1.01 10.09
CA GLN A 69 -0.80 1.87 9.27
C GLN A 69 0.69 1.50 9.40
N MET A 70 1.16 1.15 10.59
CA MET A 70 2.54 0.70 10.84
C MET A 70 2.88 -0.62 10.13
N THR A 71 1.87 -1.48 9.89
CA THR A 71 1.99 -2.82 9.27
C THR A 71 1.45 -2.86 7.84
N SER A 72 1.42 -1.75 7.13
CA SER A 72 0.83 -1.65 5.78
C SER A 72 1.84 -1.82 4.64
N LYS A 73 3.13 -1.80 4.93
CA LYS A 73 4.19 -1.79 3.92
C LYS A 73 5.02 -3.07 3.95
N VAL A 74 5.52 -3.42 2.76
CA VAL A 74 6.42 -4.56 2.54
C VAL A 74 7.65 -4.07 1.76
N ARG A 75 8.77 -4.75 1.91
CA ARG A 75 10.00 -4.48 1.18
C ARG A 75 10.27 -5.60 0.19
N VAL A 76 10.55 -5.24 -1.05
CA VAL A 76 10.93 -6.19 -2.09
C VAL A 76 12.30 -6.79 -1.77
N GLU A 77 12.42 -8.11 -1.75
CA GLU A 77 13.68 -8.86 -1.62
C GLU A 77 14.22 -9.21 -3.01
N GLU A 78 13.39 -9.85 -3.82
CA GLU A 78 13.71 -10.20 -5.20
C GLU A 78 12.62 -9.67 -6.13
N SER A 79 13.03 -9.03 -7.22
CA SER A 79 12.11 -8.45 -8.19
C SER A 79 11.37 -9.48 -9.07
N GLY A 80 11.94 -10.70 -9.21
CA GLY A 80 11.45 -11.64 -10.22
C GLY A 80 11.50 -11.03 -11.62
N ASP A 81 10.49 -11.30 -12.43
CA ASP A 81 10.35 -10.76 -13.80
C ASP A 81 9.57 -9.44 -13.84
N THR A 82 9.46 -8.73 -12.69
CA THR A 82 8.73 -7.47 -12.57
C THR A 82 9.66 -6.26 -12.67
N THR A 83 9.08 -5.09 -12.90
CA THR A 83 9.82 -3.80 -12.97
C THR A 83 10.20 -3.22 -11.61
N LEU A 84 9.98 -3.96 -10.52
CA LEU A 84 10.29 -3.54 -9.16
C LEU A 84 11.79 -3.57 -8.90
N LEU A 85 12.25 -2.68 -8.03
CA LEU A 85 13.65 -2.67 -7.60
C LEU A 85 13.81 -3.42 -6.26
N PRO A 86 14.89 -4.22 -6.09
CA PRO A 86 15.21 -4.80 -4.79
C PRO A 86 15.41 -3.71 -3.74
N GLY A 87 14.80 -3.89 -2.56
CA GLY A 87 14.82 -2.89 -1.47
C GLY A 87 13.72 -1.84 -1.53
N GLU A 88 12.92 -1.78 -2.58
CA GLU A 88 11.80 -0.87 -2.72
C GLU A 88 10.70 -1.17 -1.68
N ILE A 89 10.10 -0.12 -1.12
CA ILE A 89 9.02 -0.23 -0.13
C ILE A 89 7.68 0.05 -0.81
N LEU A 90 6.82 -0.95 -0.82
CA LEU A 90 5.50 -0.90 -1.43
C LEU A 90 4.40 -1.09 -0.39
N SER A 91 3.17 -0.71 -0.73
CA SER A 91 2.02 -1.13 0.08
C SER A 91 1.73 -2.62 -0.16
N LEU A 92 1.26 -3.32 0.87
CA LEU A 92 0.89 -4.74 0.76
C LEU A 92 -0.12 -4.98 -0.38
N TYR A 93 -1.07 -4.05 -0.54
CA TYR A 93 -2.07 -4.12 -1.62
C TYR A 93 -1.44 -4.05 -3.02
N GLN A 94 -0.48 -3.13 -3.23
CA GLN A 94 0.23 -3.01 -4.52
C GLN A 94 1.03 -4.28 -4.81
N ALA A 95 1.76 -4.80 -3.81
CA ALA A 95 2.51 -6.05 -3.94
C ALA A 95 1.60 -7.23 -4.34
N GLU A 96 0.43 -7.37 -3.71
CA GLU A 96 -0.54 -8.41 -4.08
C GLU A 96 -1.09 -8.27 -5.51
N VAL A 97 -1.39 -7.04 -5.94
CA VAL A 97 -1.87 -6.80 -7.30
C VAL A 97 -0.79 -7.18 -8.33
N ILE A 98 0.46 -6.79 -8.08
CA ILE A 98 1.59 -7.12 -8.95
C ILE A 98 1.83 -8.64 -8.97
N THR A 99 1.81 -9.30 -7.82
CA THR A 99 1.95 -10.76 -7.74
C THR A 99 0.85 -11.50 -8.50
N LYS A 100 -0.41 -11.06 -8.39
CA LYS A 100 -1.52 -11.65 -9.13
C LYS A 100 -1.39 -11.44 -10.64
N THR A 101 -0.96 -10.26 -11.07
CA THR A 101 -0.71 -9.98 -12.49
C THR A 101 0.44 -10.81 -13.03
N ALA A 102 1.56 -10.90 -12.34
CA ALA A 102 2.69 -11.74 -12.74
C ALA A 102 2.28 -13.22 -12.88
N ARG A 103 1.55 -13.77 -11.90
CA ARG A 103 1.03 -15.13 -11.98
C ARG A 103 0.07 -15.36 -13.16
N SER A 104 -0.73 -14.37 -13.56
CA SER A 104 -1.65 -14.47 -14.70
C SER A 104 -0.93 -14.51 -16.05
N VAL A 105 0.29 -13.97 -16.12
CA VAL A 105 1.14 -13.96 -17.34
C VAL A 105 2.13 -15.13 -17.35
N ASN A 106 2.18 -15.95 -16.29
CA ASN A 106 3.16 -17.00 -16.03
C ASN A 106 4.61 -16.50 -15.79
N ASP A 107 4.76 -15.24 -15.38
CA ASP A 107 6.04 -14.66 -14.97
C ASP A 107 6.35 -15.01 -13.51
N LYS A 108 7.64 -14.96 -13.15
CA LYS A 108 8.05 -15.15 -11.75
C LYS A 108 7.56 -13.99 -10.88
N PRO A 109 6.73 -14.25 -9.85
CA PRO A 109 6.26 -13.21 -8.96
C PRO A 109 7.42 -12.65 -8.12
N PRO A 110 7.33 -11.38 -7.67
CA PRO A 110 8.30 -10.79 -6.77
C PRO A 110 8.23 -11.45 -5.39
N ILE A 111 9.37 -11.56 -4.73
CA ILE A 111 9.47 -12.01 -3.34
C ILE A 111 9.62 -10.76 -2.46
N TYR A 112 8.79 -10.65 -1.43
CA TYR A 112 8.80 -9.51 -0.52
C TYR A 112 8.70 -9.94 0.94
N ILE A 113 9.20 -9.10 1.82
CA ILE A 113 9.28 -9.31 3.27
C ILE A 113 8.39 -8.28 3.96
N PRO A 114 7.59 -8.67 4.97
CA PRO A 114 6.83 -7.72 5.76
C PRO A 114 7.76 -6.85 6.60
N ILE A 115 7.49 -5.55 6.65
CA ILE A 115 8.23 -4.62 7.51
C ILE A 115 7.30 -3.92 8.49
N LEU A 116 7.78 -3.76 9.71
CA LEU A 116 7.14 -2.92 10.71
C LEU A 116 7.78 -1.54 10.67
N LEU A 117 6.98 -0.52 10.35
CA LEU A 117 7.43 0.87 10.36
C LEU A 117 7.11 1.52 11.71
N GLY A 118 8.06 2.26 12.26
CA GLY A 118 7.78 3.14 13.38
C GLY A 118 6.76 4.22 13.00
N LEU A 119 6.06 4.77 13.97
CA LEU A 119 4.96 5.73 13.78
C LEU A 119 5.32 6.90 12.84
N THR A 120 6.47 7.53 13.07
CA THR A 120 6.95 8.66 12.26
C THR A 120 7.23 8.24 10.82
N LYS A 121 7.92 7.12 10.61
CA LYS A 121 8.22 6.58 9.27
C LYS A 121 6.95 6.16 8.54
N ALA A 122 5.98 5.56 9.23
CA ALA A 122 4.71 5.18 8.66
C ALA A 122 3.90 6.40 8.18
N SER A 123 3.98 7.52 8.91
CA SER A 123 3.29 8.77 8.55
C SER A 123 3.96 9.47 7.36
N LEU A 124 5.29 9.45 7.26
CA LEU A 124 6.03 10.05 6.15
C LEU A 124 5.95 9.22 4.85
N ASN A 125 5.87 7.88 4.97
CA ASN A 125 5.71 6.97 3.83
C ASN A 125 4.24 6.73 3.43
N SER A 126 3.38 7.72 3.68
CA SER A 126 2.00 7.66 3.20
C SER A 126 1.93 7.83 1.67
N ASP A 127 0.87 7.30 1.06
CA ASP A 127 0.67 7.40 -0.39
C ASP A 127 0.38 8.85 -0.86
N SER A 128 -0.04 9.73 0.07
CA SER A 128 -0.25 11.16 -0.16
C SER A 128 0.94 11.97 0.32
N PHE A 129 1.62 12.64 -0.59
CA PHE A 129 2.71 13.55 -0.24
C PHE A 129 2.22 14.82 0.47
N ILE A 130 0.99 15.27 0.22
CA ILE A 130 0.38 16.42 0.91
C ILE A 130 0.19 16.09 2.39
N SER A 131 -0.31 14.91 2.69
CA SER A 131 -0.46 14.43 4.07
C SER A 131 0.88 14.30 4.79
N ALA A 132 1.88 13.73 4.13
CA ALA A 132 3.23 13.60 4.67
C ALA A 132 3.87 14.96 4.94
N ALA A 133 3.82 15.88 3.98
CA ALA A 133 4.38 17.23 4.10
C ALA A 133 3.75 18.04 5.24
N SER A 134 2.47 17.82 5.52
CA SER A 134 1.80 18.54 6.62
C SER A 134 2.09 17.96 8.01
N PHE A 135 2.83 16.85 8.10
CA PHE A 135 3.20 16.23 9.37
C PHE A 135 4.58 16.69 9.84
N GLN A 136 5.62 16.42 9.08
CA GLN A 136 7.01 16.81 9.37
C GLN A 136 7.83 16.94 8.07
N GLU A 137 8.98 17.60 8.14
CA GLU A 137 9.94 17.70 7.03
C GLU A 137 9.32 18.23 5.72
N THR A 138 8.49 19.26 5.81
CA THR A 138 7.69 19.79 4.69
C THR A 138 8.53 20.05 3.43
N THR A 139 9.66 20.72 3.56
CA THR A 139 10.53 21.05 2.43
C THR A 139 11.11 19.82 1.75
N ARG A 140 11.58 18.85 2.53
CA ARG A 140 12.14 17.60 2.02
C ARG A 140 11.11 16.78 1.26
N VAL A 141 9.95 16.55 1.87
CA VAL A 141 8.86 15.75 1.27
C VAL A 141 8.37 16.40 -0.02
N LEU A 142 8.17 17.72 -0.05
CA LEU A 142 7.74 18.44 -1.25
C LEU A 142 8.79 18.40 -2.35
N THR A 143 10.08 18.53 -1.99
CA THR A 143 11.18 18.46 -2.96
C THR A 143 11.27 17.06 -3.58
N GLU A 144 11.25 16.01 -2.77
CA GLU A 144 11.24 14.61 -3.24
C GLU A 144 10.03 14.34 -4.15
N ALA A 145 8.84 14.76 -3.74
CA ALA A 145 7.62 14.60 -4.54
C ALA A 145 7.68 15.35 -5.88
N ALA A 146 8.30 16.55 -5.90
CA ALA A 146 8.47 17.33 -7.12
C ALA A 146 9.48 16.69 -8.07
N ILE A 147 10.61 16.18 -7.55
CA ILE A 147 11.63 15.47 -8.35
C ILE A 147 11.06 14.19 -8.97
N GLU A 148 10.31 13.42 -8.20
CA GLU A 148 9.69 12.18 -8.66
C GLU A 148 8.44 12.40 -9.54
N GLY A 149 7.92 13.63 -9.60
CA GLY A 149 6.67 13.94 -10.31
C GLY A 149 5.46 13.20 -9.72
N LYS A 150 5.43 12.97 -8.41
CA LYS A 150 4.34 12.27 -7.72
C LYS A 150 3.00 12.98 -7.93
N LYS A 151 1.96 12.18 -8.18
CA LYS A 151 0.56 12.66 -8.26
C LYS A 151 -0.18 12.24 -6.99
N ASP A 152 -0.79 13.21 -6.30
CA ASP A 152 -1.68 12.95 -5.17
C ASP A 152 -3.11 12.77 -5.68
N TRP A 153 -3.71 11.64 -5.29
CA TRP A 153 -5.06 11.31 -5.75
C TRP A 153 -6.16 11.82 -4.82
N LEU A 154 -5.82 12.51 -3.75
CA LEU A 154 -6.76 13.10 -2.80
C LEU A 154 -7.78 12.08 -2.24
N ASN A 155 -7.32 10.88 -1.92
CA ASN A 155 -8.19 9.81 -1.42
C ASN A 155 -8.42 9.89 0.10
N GLY A 156 -7.53 10.56 0.84
CA GLY A 156 -7.59 10.69 2.30
C GLY A 156 -8.41 11.89 2.76
N LEU A 157 -8.58 11.98 4.06
CA LEU A 157 -9.32 13.09 4.70
C LEU A 157 -8.47 14.36 4.72
N LYS A 158 -7.20 14.23 5.12
CA LYS A 158 -6.31 15.36 5.39
C LYS A 158 -6.00 16.19 4.15
N GLU A 159 -5.74 15.53 3.02
CA GLU A 159 -5.48 16.17 1.74
C GLU A 159 -6.65 17.03 1.28
N ASN A 160 -7.87 16.49 1.41
CA ASN A 160 -9.08 17.21 1.01
C ASN A 160 -9.37 18.39 1.92
N VAL A 161 -9.12 18.26 3.22
CA VAL A 161 -9.27 19.37 4.19
C VAL A 161 -8.29 20.48 3.88
N ILE A 162 -7.02 20.16 3.57
CA ILE A 162 -5.99 21.16 3.26
C ILE A 162 -6.34 21.94 1.99
N ILE A 163 -6.88 21.26 0.95
CA ILE A 163 -7.25 21.90 -0.31
C ILE A 163 -8.63 22.61 -0.22
N GLY A 164 -9.40 22.37 0.84
CA GLY A 164 -10.74 22.94 1.01
C GLY A 164 -11.84 22.21 0.23
N ARG A 165 -11.65 20.91 -0.08
CA ARG A 165 -12.66 20.07 -0.70
C ARG A 165 -13.48 19.31 0.33
N LEU A 166 -14.64 18.80 -0.08
CA LEU A 166 -15.41 17.88 0.75
C LEU A 166 -14.58 16.62 1.04
N ILE A 167 -14.63 16.16 2.28
CA ILE A 167 -13.96 14.92 2.67
C ILE A 167 -14.72 13.71 2.12
N PRO A 168 -14.05 12.57 1.85
CA PRO A 168 -14.70 11.34 1.36
C PRO A 168 -15.46 10.60 2.48
N ALA A 169 -16.27 11.32 3.26
CA ALA A 169 -17.08 10.80 4.35
C ALA A 169 -18.34 11.67 4.53
N GLY A 170 -19.39 11.12 5.11
CA GLY A 170 -20.64 11.83 5.31
C GLY A 170 -21.27 12.30 3.99
N THR A 171 -21.60 13.57 3.87
CA THR A 171 -22.22 14.17 2.66
C THR A 171 -21.32 14.12 1.42
N GLY A 172 -19.99 14.06 1.57
CA GLY A 172 -19.03 13.93 0.47
C GLY A 172 -18.86 12.52 -0.07
N PHE A 173 -19.35 11.49 0.62
CA PHE A 173 -19.12 10.09 0.26
C PHE A 173 -19.62 9.73 -1.15
N ASN A 174 -20.83 10.14 -1.49
CA ASN A 174 -21.43 9.84 -2.80
C ASN A 174 -20.68 10.48 -3.97
N CYS A 175 -20.15 11.69 -3.79
CA CYS A 175 -19.33 12.37 -4.78
C CYS A 175 -18.05 11.59 -5.08
N TYR A 176 -17.42 11.03 -4.05
CA TYR A 176 -16.19 10.26 -4.20
C TYR A 176 -16.41 8.86 -4.79
N GLU A 177 -17.52 8.23 -4.51
CA GLU A 177 -17.89 6.94 -5.10
C GLU A 177 -18.10 7.07 -6.62
N HIS A 178 -18.73 8.15 -7.05
CA HIS A 178 -18.91 8.45 -8.46
C HIS A 178 -17.55 8.71 -9.16
N LEU A 179 -16.67 9.48 -8.53
CA LEU A 179 -15.32 9.75 -9.03
C LEU A 179 -14.45 8.48 -9.11
N LYS A 180 -14.58 7.56 -8.15
CA LYS A 180 -13.88 6.26 -8.21
C LYS A 180 -14.34 5.42 -9.39
N LYS A 181 -15.64 5.36 -9.67
CA LYS A 181 -16.20 4.64 -10.84
C LYS A 181 -15.71 5.23 -12.17
N VAL A 182 -15.70 6.55 -12.30
CA VAL A 182 -15.17 7.23 -13.49
C VAL A 182 -13.67 6.99 -13.65
N ARG A 183 -12.92 6.93 -12.55
CA ARG A 183 -11.48 6.70 -12.55
C ARG A 183 -11.11 5.27 -12.95
N SER A 184 -11.82 4.25 -12.43
CA SER A 184 -11.63 2.85 -12.85
C SER A 184 -11.90 2.68 -14.34
N PHE A 185 -12.94 3.31 -14.86
CA PHE A 185 -13.27 3.29 -16.28
C PHE A 185 -12.19 3.95 -17.18
N ASN A 186 -11.58 5.04 -16.72
CA ASN A 186 -10.50 5.69 -17.45
C ASN A 186 -9.18 4.89 -17.41
N LEU A 187 -8.87 4.25 -16.27
CA LEU A 187 -7.70 3.38 -16.14
C LEU A 187 -7.82 2.11 -16.99
N GLU A 188 -9.03 1.60 -17.19
CA GLU A 188 -9.28 0.51 -18.13
C GLU A 188 -9.10 0.94 -19.59
N ARG A 189 -9.46 2.18 -19.93
CA ARG A 189 -9.22 2.74 -21.27
C ARG A 189 -7.73 2.99 -21.56
N GLU A 190 -6.95 3.43 -20.57
CA GLU A 190 -5.51 3.62 -20.72
C GLU A 190 -4.73 2.30 -20.83
N LYS A 191 -5.30 1.19 -20.32
CA LYS A 191 -4.71 -0.15 -20.43
C LYS A 191 -5.04 -0.90 -21.71
N VAL A 192 -5.91 -0.35 -22.58
CA VAL A 192 -6.11 -0.91 -23.93
C VAL A 192 -4.87 -0.59 -24.75
N PRO A 193 -4.05 -1.59 -25.12
CA PRO A 193 -2.84 -1.33 -25.88
C PRO A 193 -3.19 -0.70 -27.22
N ASN A 194 -2.39 0.24 -27.67
CA ASN A 194 -2.49 0.98 -28.94
C ASN A 194 -2.53 0.08 -30.20
N THR A 195 -2.48 -1.23 -30.04
CA THR A 195 -2.61 -2.23 -31.12
C THR A 195 -3.91 -2.09 -31.92
N ASN A 196 -5.03 -1.73 -31.27
CA ASN A 196 -6.28 -1.53 -31.98
C ASN A 196 -6.33 -0.23 -32.80
N LEU A 197 -5.56 0.78 -32.42
CA LEU A 197 -5.44 2.03 -33.19
C LEU A 197 -4.56 1.85 -34.43
N GLN A 198 -3.57 0.95 -34.40
CA GLN A 198 -2.79 0.62 -35.62
C GLN A 198 -3.62 -0.20 -36.59
N ILE A 199 -4.38 -1.19 -36.14
CA ILE A 199 -5.27 -2.00 -36.98
C ILE A 199 -6.36 -1.12 -37.63
N VAL A 200 -6.92 -0.17 -36.89
CA VAL A 200 -7.91 0.78 -37.44
C VAL A 200 -7.25 1.74 -38.43
N LYS A 201 -6.02 2.21 -38.19
CA LYS A 201 -5.29 3.06 -39.17
C LYS A 201 -4.91 2.29 -40.45
N GLU A 202 -4.48 1.05 -40.34
CA GLU A 202 -4.17 0.20 -41.50
C GLU A 202 -5.43 -0.12 -42.30
N ASN A 203 -6.55 -0.41 -41.64
CA ASN A 203 -7.83 -0.60 -42.37
C ASN A 203 -8.36 0.66 -43.02
N ILE A 204 -8.17 1.85 -42.45
CA ILE A 204 -8.54 3.13 -43.09
C ILE A 204 -7.63 3.44 -44.30
N LEU A 205 -6.35 3.10 -44.21
CA LEU A 205 -5.39 3.29 -45.29
C LEU A 205 -5.64 2.32 -46.44
N SER A 206 -6.01 1.06 -46.17
CA SER A 206 -6.38 0.06 -47.18
C SER A 206 -7.70 0.42 -47.89
N PHE A 207 -8.68 0.99 -47.16
CA PHE A 207 -9.92 1.49 -47.78
C PHE A 207 -9.69 2.68 -48.71
N ARG A 208 -8.75 3.58 -48.41
CA ARG A 208 -8.37 4.71 -49.28
C ARG A 208 -7.56 4.28 -50.50
N ALA A 209 -6.84 3.18 -50.45
CA ALA A 209 -6.08 2.65 -51.56
C ALA A 209 -6.94 1.94 -52.60
N ASN A 210 -8.07 1.35 -52.20
CA ASN A 210 -9.01 0.63 -53.10
C ASN A 210 -10.14 1.50 -53.68
N SER A 211 -10.15 2.81 -53.38
CA SER A 211 -11.13 3.77 -53.92
C SER A 211 -10.54 4.75 -54.94
N LYS A 212 -9.45 4.37 -55.56
CA LYS A 212 -8.90 4.93 -56.79
C LYS A 212 -8.88 3.84 -57.86
#